data_48ae55a3ac60b5872c21b7e5f5781d47
#
_entry.id   48ae55a3ac60b5872c21b7e5f5781d47
#
_cell.length_a   1.000
_cell.length_b   1.000
_cell.length_c   1.000
_cell.angle_alpha   90.00
_cell.angle_beta   90.00
_cell.angle_gamma   90.00
#
_symmetry.space_group_name_H-M   'P 1'
#
loop_
_entity.id
_entity.type
_entity.pdbx_description
1 polymer ?
#
loop_
_entity_poly.entity_id
_entity_poly.type
_entity_poly.pdbx_seq_one_letter_code
_entity_poly.pdbx_strand_id
1 'polypeptide(L)'
;MFKKEIKEKVNEITPQVVTWRRHFHTYPEISGEEKETSLYIQEELKKLGIPFETGFFGTAVLGTIKGEQPGKTVALRADMDALPVTEQTGLPFASKNKGKMHACGHDSHMAILLGAAAVLNQM
;
A
#
# COMPACT_ATOMS: atom_id res chain seq x y z
N MET A 1 26.44 -7.42 1.34
CA MET A 1 25.90 -7.30 2.71
C MET A 1 24.45 -6.83 2.69
N PHE A 2 24.15 -5.64 2.25
CA PHE A 2 22.76 -5.15 2.16
C PHE A 2 21.81 -6.04 1.36
N LYS A 3 22.26 -6.60 0.24
CA LYS A 3 21.42 -7.45 -0.61
C LYS A 3 20.87 -8.69 0.12
N LYS A 4 21.66 -9.31 0.97
CA LYS A 4 21.22 -10.47 1.77
C LYS A 4 20.21 -10.04 2.83
N GLU A 5 20.52 -8.99 3.57
CA GLU A 5 19.65 -8.43 4.60
C GLU A 5 18.28 -8.00 4.02
N ILE A 6 18.28 -7.29 2.89
CA ILE A 6 17.04 -6.90 2.19
C ILE A 6 16.24 -8.14 1.82
N LYS A 7 16.87 -9.17 1.26
CA LYS A 7 16.18 -10.41 0.87
C LYS A 7 15.54 -11.12 2.05
N GLU A 8 16.21 -11.18 3.19
CA GLU A 8 15.67 -11.77 4.41
C GLU A 8 14.44 -10.99 4.90
N LYS A 9 14.55 -9.67 5.01
CA LYS A 9 13.43 -8.80 5.41
C LYS A 9 12.25 -8.86 4.44
N VAL A 10 12.51 -8.93 3.14
CA VAL A 10 11.47 -9.11 2.13
C VAL A 10 10.74 -10.45 2.30
N ASN A 11 11.48 -11.52 2.54
CA ASN A 11 10.87 -12.83 2.80
C ASN A 11 9.98 -12.82 4.05
N GLU A 12 10.41 -12.15 5.11
CA GLU A 12 9.64 -12.01 6.35
C GLU A 12 8.34 -11.22 6.16
N ILE A 13 8.38 -10.14 5.37
CA ILE A 13 7.22 -9.26 5.17
C ILE A 13 6.26 -9.75 4.08
N THR A 14 6.68 -10.68 3.22
CA THR A 14 5.88 -11.13 2.07
C THR A 14 4.46 -11.59 2.45
N PRO A 15 4.22 -12.38 3.50
CA PRO A 15 2.86 -12.74 3.90
C PRO A 15 1.99 -11.52 4.21
N GLN A 16 2.55 -10.50 4.84
CA GLN A 16 1.85 -9.24 5.13
C GLN A 16 1.56 -8.46 3.84
N VAL A 17 2.46 -8.44 2.88
CA VAL A 17 2.24 -7.80 1.57
C VAL A 17 1.05 -8.45 0.86
N VAL A 18 0.95 -9.77 0.89
CA VAL A 18 -0.19 -10.51 0.34
C VAL A 18 -1.50 -10.12 1.05
N THR A 19 -1.47 -10.01 2.37
CA THR A 19 -2.63 -9.57 3.17
C THR A 19 -3.07 -8.16 2.79
N TRP A 20 -2.15 -7.21 2.66
CA TRP A 20 -2.44 -5.85 2.22
C TRP A 20 -3.07 -5.83 0.83
N ARG A 21 -2.48 -6.54 -0.13
CA ARG A 21 -3.00 -6.61 -1.50
C ARG A 21 -4.43 -7.16 -1.52
N ARG A 22 -4.71 -8.23 -0.80
CA ARG A 22 -6.03 -8.84 -0.73
C ARG A 22 -7.05 -7.92 -0.06
N HIS A 23 -6.66 -7.16 0.95
CA HIS A 23 -7.52 -6.15 1.56
C HIS A 23 -7.89 -5.05 0.57
N PHE A 24 -6.93 -4.46 -0.12
CA PHE A 24 -7.19 -3.45 -1.15
C PHE A 24 -8.08 -3.99 -2.27
N HIS A 25 -7.83 -5.22 -2.69
CA HIS A 25 -8.61 -5.86 -3.74
C HIS A 25 -10.07 -6.10 -3.32
N THR A 26 -10.29 -6.46 -2.07
CA THR A 26 -11.62 -6.73 -1.51
C THR A 26 -12.47 -5.47 -1.36
N TYR A 27 -11.84 -4.32 -1.08
CA TYR A 27 -12.51 -3.05 -0.80
C TYR A 27 -12.07 -1.94 -1.76
N PRO A 28 -12.29 -2.11 -3.07
CA PRO A 28 -11.86 -1.12 -4.06
C PRO A 28 -12.70 0.14 -4.01
N GLU A 29 -12.07 1.28 -4.20
CA GLU A 29 -12.70 2.59 -4.29
C GLU A 29 -12.19 3.33 -5.52
N ILE A 30 -13.09 4.02 -6.23
CA ILE A 30 -12.74 4.73 -7.47
C ILE A 30 -12.05 6.07 -7.17
N SER A 31 -11.43 6.63 -8.21
CA SER A 31 -10.68 7.90 -8.14
C SER A 31 -11.48 9.03 -7.50
N GLY A 32 -10.90 9.68 -6.50
CA GLY A 32 -11.51 10.75 -5.71
C GLY A 32 -12.37 10.27 -4.54
N GLU A 33 -12.65 8.98 -4.44
CA GLU A 33 -13.50 8.39 -3.40
C GLU A 33 -12.74 7.38 -2.50
N GLU A 34 -11.40 7.37 -2.54
CA GLU A 34 -10.54 6.40 -1.84
C GLU A 34 -10.42 6.70 -0.33
N LYS A 35 -11.53 6.96 0.35
CA LYS A 35 -11.56 7.36 1.76
C LYS A 35 -11.16 6.23 2.70
N GLU A 36 -11.79 5.07 2.56
CA GLU A 36 -11.49 3.90 3.40
C GLU A 36 -10.12 3.32 3.06
N THR A 37 -9.73 3.34 1.79
CA THR A 37 -8.37 2.97 1.36
C THR A 37 -7.32 3.83 2.04
N SER A 38 -7.53 5.15 2.05
CA SER A 38 -6.66 6.11 2.73
C SER A 38 -6.56 5.83 4.24
N LEU A 39 -7.69 5.61 4.91
CA LEU A 39 -7.72 5.30 6.33
C LEU A 39 -7.00 4.00 6.65
N TYR A 40 -7.19 2.98 5.83
CA TYR A 40 -6.49 1.71 6.00
C TYR A 40 -4.97 1.86 5.87
N ILE A 41 -4.49 2.60 4.88
CA ILE A 41 -3.06 2.91 4.72
C ILE A 41 -2.54 3.63 5.95
N GLN A 42 -3.26 4.62 6.46
CA GLN A 42 -2.88 5.36 7.67
C GLN A 42 -2.73 4.43 8.88
N GLU A 43 -3.67 3.52 9.09
CA GLU A 43 -3.61 2.55 10.18
C GLU A 43 -2.40 1.61 10.05
N GLU A 44 -2.14 1.13 8.85
CA GLU A 44 -0.99 0.24 8.61
C GLU A 44 0.34 0.97 8.78
N LEU A 45 0.46 2.24 8.37
CA LEU A 45 1.64 3.06 8.62
C LEU A 45 1.85 3.30 10.13
N LYS A 46 0.79 3.51 10.89
CA LYS A 46 0.86 3.60 12.36
C LYS A 46 1.43 2.32 12.96
N LYS A 47 0.94 1.16 12.56
CA LYS A 47 1.43 -0.15 13.03
C LYS A 47 2.91 -0.35 12.70
N LEU A 48 3.37 0.18 11.58
CA LEU A 48 4.78 0.13 11.18
C LEU A 48 5.64 1.18 11.88
N GLY A 49 5.06 2.10 12.62
CA GLY A 49 5.78 3.21 13.26
C GLY A 49 6.29 4.26 12.28
N ILE A 50 5.66 4.39 11.12
CA ILE A 50 6.03 5.36 10.08
C ILE A 50 5.17 6.61 10.22
N PRO A 51 5.76 7.79 10.51
CA PRO A 51 5.04 9.06 10.52
C PRO A 51 4.46 9.37 9.14
N PHE A 52 3.27 9.94 9.11
CA PHE A 52 2.63 10.32 7.85
C PHE A 52 1.86 11.64 7.97
N GLU A 53 1.60 12.24 6.84
CA GLU A 53 0.80 13.45 6.67
C GLU A 53 -0.34 13.16 5.69
N THR A 54 -1.47 13.85 5.89
CA THR A 54 -2.66 13.80 5.05
C THR A 54 -3.09 15.22 4.65
N GLY A 55 -4.20 15.36 3.93
CA GLY A 55 -4.72 16.66 3.52
C GLY A 55 -4.32 17.07 2.11
N PHE A 56 -3.67 16.17 1.37
CA PHE A 56 -3.34 16.38 -0.04
C PHE A 56 -4.41 15.71 -0.92
N PHE A 57 -5.05 16.46 -1.80
CA PHE A 57 -6.04 15.94 -2.75
C PHE A 57 -7.17 15.10 -2.12
N GLY A 58 -7.45 15.30 -0.85
CA GLY A 58 -8.50 14.63 -0.10
C GLY A 58 -8.14 13.26 0.45
N THR A 59 -7.47 12.39 -0.31
CA THR A 59 -7.23 10.99 0.06
C THR A 59 -5.76 10.59 0.14
N ALA A 60 -4.86 11.39 -0.39
CA ALA A 60 -3.44 11.07 -0.43
C ALA A 60 -2.82 10.97 0.98
N VAL A 61 -1.89 10.03 1.12
CA VAL A 61 -1.13 9.81 2.36
C VAL A 61 0.36 9.89 2.03
N LEU A 62 1.09 10.72 2.76
CA LEU A 62 2.54 10.88 2.61
C LEU A 62 3.25 10.36 3.86
N GLY A 63 3.81 9.16 3.78
CA GLY A 63 4.66 8.60 4.82
C GLY A 63 6.11 9.10 4.68
N THR A 64 6.79 9.29 5.79
CA THR A 64 8.19 9.74 5.81
C THR A 64 9.03 8.78 6.63
N ILE A 65 10.07 8.24 6.01
CA ILE A 65 11.08 7.40 6.66
C ILE A 65 12.37 8.21 6.70
N LYS A 66 12.86 8.50 7.89
CA LYS A 66 14.10 9.24 8.07
C LYS A 66 15.27 8.26 8.15
N GLY A 67 16.20 8.37 7.21
CA GLY A 67 17.44 7.59 7.24
C GLY A 67 18.39 8.04 8.35
N GLU A 68 19.29 7.17 8.75
CA GLU A 68 20.29 7.45 9.80
C GLU A 68 21.46 8.28 9.29
N GLN A 69 21.74 8.24 7.99
CA GLN A 69 22.87 8.92 7.38
C GLN A 69 22.42 10.12 6.53
N PRO A 70 23.23 11.18 6.45
CA PRO A 70 22.99 12.28 5.53
C PRO A 70 22.93 11.79 4.09
N GLY A 71 22.03 12.33 3.29
CA GLY A 71 21.90 11.94 1.90
C GLY A 71 20.72 12.61 1.21
N LYS A 72 20.44 12.15 0.01
CA LYS A 72 19.32 12.64 -0.79
C LYS A 72 18.01 11.99 -0.35
N THR A 73 16.91 12.70 -0.58
CA THR A 73 15.57 12.18 -0.37
C THR A 73 15.06 11.54 -1.66
N VAL A 74 14.52 10.35 -1.55
CA VAL A 74 13.87 9.62 -2.65
C VAL A 74 12.38 9.51 -2.34
N ALA A 75 11.54 9.73 -3.34
CA ALA A 75 10.10 9.53 -3.23
C ALA A 75 9.67 8.31 -4.04
N LEU A 76 8.85 7.47 -3.44
CA LEU A 76 8.18 6.33 -4.09
C LEU A 76 6.69 6.61 -4.10
N ARG A 77 6.00 6.24 -5.19
CA ARG A 77 4.57 6.53 -5.37
C ARG A 77 3.81 5.29 -5.80
N ALA A 78 2.58 5.16 -5.31
CA ALA A 78 1.59 4.23 -5.82
C ALA A 78 0.22 4.92 -5.89
N ASP A 79 -0.52 4.66 -6.96
CA ASP A 79 -1.90 5.10 -7.09
C ASP A 79 -2.83 4.20 -6.26
N MET A 80 -3.96 4.75 -5.81
CA MET A 80 -4.87 4.11 -4.86
C MET A 80 -6.19 3.68 -5.48
N ASP A 81 -6.53 4.20 -6.66
CA ASP A 81 -7.85 4.08 -7.25
C ASP A 81 -8.09 2.74 -7.95
N ALA A 82 -9.32 2.28 -7.85
CA ALA A 82 -9.88 1.15 -8.58
C ALA A 82 -10.66 1.63 -9.80
N LEU A 83 -11.16 0.69 -10.59
CA LEU A 83 -11.93 0.96 -11.79
C LEU A 83 -13.43 0.64 -11.59
N PRO A 84 -14.34 1.33 -12.32
CA PRO A 84 -15.78 1.06 -12.29
C PRO A 84 -16.10 -0.20 -13.12
N VAL A 85 -15.59 -1.34 -12.69
CA VAL A 85 -15.73 -2.65 -13.35
C VAL A 85 -16.30 -3.64 -12.34
N THR A 86 -17.19 -4.50 -12.78
CA THR A 86 -17.72 -5.60 -11.96
C THR A 86 -16.77 -6.78 -12.01
N GLU A 87 -16.29 -7.22 -10.86
CA GLU A 87 -15.40 -8.37 -10.77
C GLU A 87 -16.14 -9.68 -11.06
N GLN A 88 -15.54 -10.53 -11.88
CA GLN A 88 -16.06 -11.83 -12.28
C GLN A 88 -15.05 -12.97 -12.03
N THR A 89 -14.08 -12.75 -11.15
CA THR A 89 -12.99 -13.73 -10.89
C THR A 89 -13.43 -14.93 -10.05
N GLY A 90 -14.40 -14.75 -9.17
CA GLY A 90 -14.79 -15.77 -8.20
C GLY A 90 -13.76 -16.05 -7.11
N LEU A 91 -12.75 -15.19 -6.94
CA LEU A 91 -11.71 -15.37 -5.93
C LEU A 91 -12.25 -15.17 -4.52
N PRO A 92 -11.66 -15.85 -3.49
CA PRO A 92 -12.08 -15.66 -2.09
C PRO A 92 -11.97 -14.23 -1.59
N PHE A 93 -11.07 -13.43 -2.16
CA PHE A 93 -10.86 -12.01 -1.85
C PHE A 93 -11.40 -11.08 -2.93
N ALA A 94 -12.37 -11.54 -3.73
CA ALA A 94 -13.02 -10.70 -4.74
C ALA A 94 -13.66 -9.46 -4.12
N SER A 95 -13.86 -8.43 -4.94
CA SER A 95 -14.45 -7.17 -4.53
C SER A 95 -15.79 -7.36 -3.81
N LYS A 96 -15.94 -6.74 -2.66
CA LYS A 96 -17.20 -6.60 -1.93
C LYS A 96 -17.92 -5.29 -2.25
N ASN A 97 -17.31 -4.43 -3.05
CA ASN A 97 -17.89 -3.18 -3.50
C ASN A 97 -18.41 -3.34 -4.91
N LYS A 98 -19.71 -3.61 -5.04
CA LYS A 98 -20.37 -3.90 -6.32
C LYS A 98 -20.06 -2.81 -7.36
N GLY A 99 -19.69 -3.26 -8.57
CA GLY A 99 -19.39 -2.36 -9.68
C GLY A 99 -18.01 -1.69 -9.61
N LYS A 100 -17.16 -2.12 -8.67
CA LYS A 100 -15.80 -1.60 -8.52
C LYS A 100 -14.82 -2.76 -8.41
N MET A 101 -13.67 -2.64 -9.04
CA MET A 101 -12.62 -3.66 -9.01
C MET A 101 -11.25 -3.03 -9.21
N HIS A 102 -10.26 -3.52 -8.48
CA HIS A 102 -8.85 -3.28 -8.81
C HIS A 102 -8.46 -4.16 -10.01
N ALA A 103 -8.78 -3.70 -11.21
CA ALA A 103 -8.56 -4.43 -12.47
C ALA A 103 -7.30 -3.99 -13.21
N CYS A 104 -6.61 -2.96 -12.73
CA CYS A 104 -5.37 -2.45 -13.34
C CYS A 104 -4.11 -2.93 -12.61
N GLY A 105 -4.16 -3.06 -11.29
CA GLY A 105 -3.02 -3.48 -10.47
C GLY A 105 -2.60 -2.50 -9.36
N HIS A 106 -3.35 -1.43 -9.13
CA HIS A 106 -3.03 -0.46 -8.07
C HIS A 106 -3.07 -1.07 -6.67
N ASP A 107 -3.91 -2.08 -6.44
CA ASP A 107 -3.92 -2.89 -5.22
C ASP A 107 -2.57 -3.54 -4.95
N SER A 108 -1.96 -4.12 -5.96
CA SER A 108 -0.61 -4.71 -5.88
C SER A 108 0.45 -3.63 -5.68
N HIS A 109 0.35 -2.50 -6.39
CA HIS A 109 1.31 -1.40 -6.26
C HIS A 109 1.29 -0.79 -4.85
N MET A 110 0.12 -0.57 -4.26
CA MET A 110 0.00 -0.10 -2.87
C MET A 110 0.62 -1.08 -1.88
N ALA A 111 0.33 -2.37 -2.04
CA ALA A 111 0.88 -3.41 -1.17
C ALA A 111 2.40 -3.51 -1.26
N ILE A 112 2.95 -3.43 -2.48
CA ILE A 112 4.40 -3.42 -2.72
C ILE A 112 5.04 -2.19 -2.08
N LEU A 113 4.42 -1.02 -2.21
CA LEU A 113 4.95 0.22 -1.61
C LEU A 113 4.96 0.15 -0.08
N LEU A 114 3.91 -0.37 0.54
CA LEU A 114 3.87 -0.61 1.98
C LEU A 114 4.96 -1.61 2.41
N GLY A 115 5.17 -2.66 1.61
CA GLY A 115 6.24 -3.63 1.85
C GLY A 115 7.62 -3.00 1.77
N ALA A 116 7.88 -2.19 0.77
CA ALA A 116 9.13 -1.44 0.64
C ALA A 116 9.34 -0.50 1.83
N ALA A 117 8.29 0.22 2.24
CA ALA A 117 8.34 1.11 3.40
C ALA A 117 8.66 0.34 4.69
N ALA A 118 8.02 -0.82 4.90
CA ALA A 118 8.28 -1.66 6.07
C ALA A 118 9.74 -2.13 6.14
N VAL A 119 10.29 -2.59 5.01
CA VAL A 119 11.70 -3.02 4.93
C VAL A 119 12.65 -1.87 5.18
N LEU A 120 12.44 -0.74 4.49
CA LEU A 120 13.31 0.45 4.64
C LEU A 120 13.27 1.01 6.06
N ASN A 121 12.12 0.98 6.72
CA ASN A 121 11.97 1.49 8.09
C ASN A 121 12.70 0.61 9.13
N GLN A 122 13.04 -0.62 8.79
CA GLN A 122 13.79 -1.54 9.64
C GLN A 122 15.30 -1.50 9.39
N MET A 123 15.71 -0.82 8.39
CA MET A 123 17.13 -0.68 8.02
C MET A 123 17.71 0.64 8.51
#